data_a149f638ad517925a470253a3a80428c
#
_entry.id   a149f638ad517925a470253a3a80428c
#
_cell.length_a   1.000
_cell.length_b   1.000
_cell.length_c   1.000
_cell.angle_alpha   90.00
_cell.angle_beta   90.00
_cell.angle_gamma   90.00
#
_symmetry.space_group_name_H-M   'P 1'
#
loop_
_entity.id
_entity.type
_entity.pdbx_description
1 polymer ?
#
loop_
_entity_poly.entity_id
_entity_poly.type
_entity_poly.pdbx_seq_one_letter_code
_entity_poly.pdbx_strand_id
1 'polypeptide(L)'
;MNTYEELKARGLIAQVTDEERISDLINKGEAVFYIGFDPTADSLHVGHFMALCLMKRLQMAGNKPIALIGGGTAMIGDPSGKTDMRKMMTKETINHNVECFKKQMSKFIDFSDGKALLVNNADWLLDLNYIDVLREVGPHFSVNRMLTAECYKQRMERGLSFLEFNYMIMQSYDFYRLYKDYGCNLQFGGDDQWSNMLGGTELIRRKLGEDASAMTITLLLNSEGKKMGKTVSGAVWLDAEKTSPFEFYQYWRNVDDADVVKCLKMLTFLPLEEIEKMEQWQGRELNKAKEILAYELTKLVHGEEEAEKAQIASRNLFAGGGVTGDIPTTTYAKADLDEGKDILTLLVDTKLAASRGEARRLVQQGGVSVNGEKVAAIDKTFTTAEFNEEAALLIKKGKKSYHQIKAD
;
A
#
# COMPACT_ATOMS: atom_id res chain seq x y z
N MET A 1 -19.86 -12.38 16.82
CA MET A 1 -18.56 -11.73 17.10
C MET A 1 -18.78 -10.23 16.94
N ASN A 2 -18.32 -9.41 17.88
CA ASN A 2 -18.38 -7.95 17.72
C ASN A 2 -17.21 -7.45 16.87
N THR A 3 -17.24 -6.16 16.50
CA THR A 3 -16.25 -5.58 15.57
C THR A 3 -14.81 -5.64 16.12
N TYR A 4 -14.61 -5.33 17.39
CA TYR A 4 -13.28 -5.36 18.01
C TYR A 4 -12.71 -6.78 18.06
N GLU A 5 -13.53 -7.77 18.45
CA GLU A 5 -13.14 -9.18 18.43
C GLU A 5 -12.83 -9.67 17.02
N GLU A 6 -13.54 -9.19 16.00
CA GLU A 6 -13.23 -9.49 14.61
C GLU A 6 -11.86 -8.95 14.21
N LEU A 7 -11.52 -7.69 14.57
CA LEU A 7 -10.20 -7.13 14.31
C LEU A 7 -9.10 -7.98 14.95
N LYS A 8 -9.33 -8.44 16.17
CA LYS A 8 -8.41 -9.29 16.94
C LYS A 8 -8.22 -10.66 16.25
N ALA A 9 -9.32 -11.32 15.88
CA ALA A 9 -9.30 -12.61 15.20
C ALA A 9 -8.65 -12.54 13.79
N ARG A 10 -8.75 -11.39 13.13
CA ARG A 10 -8.06 -11.11 11.86
C ARG A 10 -6.57 -10.79 12.02
N GLY A 11 -6.08 -10.65 13.26
CA GLY A 11 -4.68 -10.31 13.54
C GLY A 11 -4.30 -8.86 13.20
N LEU A 12 -5.28 -7.94 13.23
CA LEU A 12 -5.07 -6.53 12.85
C LEU A 12 -4.55 -5.67 14.02
N ILE A 13 -4.68 -6.10 15.25
CA ILE A 13 -4.33 -5.33 16.45
C ILE A 13 -2.91 -5.69 16.90
N ALA A 14 -2.02 -4.68 17.07
CA ALA A 14 -0.69 -4.87 17.62
C ALA A 14 -0.57 -4.28 19.04
N GLN A 15 -0.74 -2.98 19.21
CA GLN A 15 -0.68 -2.29 20.51
C GLN A 15 -1.91 -1.41 20.71
N VAL A 16 -2.33 -1.23 21.95
CA VAL A 16 -3.48 -0.38 22.34
C VAL A 16 -3.12 0.40 23.59
N THR A 17 -3.62 1.62 23.73
CA THR A 17 -3.44 2.43 24.96
C THR A 17 -4.42 2.01 26.05
N ASP A 18 -5.64 1.67 25.70
CA ASP A 18 -6.73 1.27 26.59
C ASP A 18 -7.68 0.33 25.82
N GLU A 19 -7.57 -0.97 26.08
CA GLU A 19 -8.31 -2.00 25.35
C GLU A 19 -9.82 -1.90 25.60
N GLU A 20 -10.24 -1.66 26.84
CA GLU A 20 -11.66 -1.59 27.22
C GLU A 20 -12.34 -0.41 26.52
N ARG A 21 -11.74 0.77 26.64
CA ARG A 21 -12.26 1.99 26.02
C ARG A 21 -12.31 1.89 24.48
N ILE A 22 -11.23 1.40 23.85
CA ILE A 22 -11.17 1.26 22.38
C ILE A 22 -12.21 0.25 21.89
N SER A 23 -12.33 -0.90 22.57
CA SER A 23 -13.33 -1.91 22.27
C SER A 23 -14.75 -1.34 22.35
N ASP A 24 -15.05 -0.59 23.42
CA ASP A 24 -16.32 0.06 23.62
C ASP A 24 -16.65 1.06 22.50
N LEU A 25 -15.73 1.97 22.19
CA LEU A 25 -15.89 2.95 21.13
C LEU A 25 -16.19 2.30 19.77
N ILE A 26 -15.36 1.30 19.40
CA ILE A 26 -15.50 0.61 18.12
C ILE A 26 -16.81 -0.16 18.03
N ASN A 27 -17.18 -0.91 19.07
CA ASN A 27 -18.35 -1.77 19.07
C ASN A 27 -19.67 -0.99 19.10
N LYS A 28 -19.68 0.20 19.70
CA LYS A 28 -20.83 1.10 19.73
C LYS A 28 -20.98 1.97 18.48
N GLY A 29 -19.96 1.97 17.58
CA GLY A 29 -19.94 2.86 16.42
C GLY A 29 -19.66 4.33 16.79
N GLU A 30 -19.05 4.58 17.95
CA GLU A 30 -18.76 5.91 18.49
C GLU A 30 -17.31 6.37 18.25
N ALA A 31 -16.49 5.53 17.63
CA ALA A 31 -15.14 5.94 17.30
C ALA A 31 -15.14 6.92 16.12
N VAL A 32 -14.72 8.15 16.40
CA VAL A 32 -14.26 9.09 15.38
C VAL A 32 -12.76 8.96 15.34
N PHE A 33 -12.25 8.35 14.28
CA PHE A 33 -10.84 7.94 14.22
C PHE A 33 -10.12 8.44 12.98
N TYR A 34 -8.80 8.60 13.08
CA TYR A 34 -8.02 8.98 11.91
C TYR A 34 -6.84 8.04 11.63
N ILE A 35 -6.46 8.00 10.36
CA ILE A 35 -5.19 7.47 9.87
C ILE A 35 -4.55 8.53 9.00
N GLY A 36 -3.24 8.77 9.21
CA GLY A 36 -2.44 9.71 8.43
C GLY A 36 -1.76 9.05 7.24
N PHE A 37 -1.72 9.75 6.11
CA PHE A 37 -1.08 9.32 4.87
C PHE A 37 -0.22 10.45 4.29
N ASP A 38 1.09 10.33 4.40
CA ASP A 38 2.01 11.28 3.78
C ASP A 38 2.06 11.04 2.26
N PRO A 39 1.72 12.04 1.41
CA PRO A 39 1.65 11.90 -0.04
C PRO A 39 3.04 11.92 -0.69
N THR A 40 3.85 10.88 -0.40
CA THR A 40 5.24 10.75 -0.86
C THR A 40 5.37 10.21 -2.28
N ALA A 41 4.27 9.89 -2.93
CA ALA A 41 4.14 9.48 -4.33
C ALA A 41 2.76 9.87 -4.86
N ASP A 42 2.59 9.83 -6.17
CA ASP A 42 1.33 10.11 -6.86
C ASP A 42 0.34 8.92 -6.87
N SER A 43 0.61 7.89 -6.10
CA SER A 43 -0.29 6.74 -5.87
C SER A 43 -0.10 6.13 -4.51
N LEU A 44 -1.18 5.60 -3.95
CA LEU A 44 -1.17 4.65 -2.86
C LEU A 44 -0.62 3.29 -3.36
N HIS A 45 -0.06 2.50 -2.46
CA HIS A 45 0.49 1.18 -2.75
C HIS A 45 0.02 0.17 -1.69
N VAL A 46 0.32 -1.12 -1.90
CA VAL A 46 -0.07 -2.22 -0.99
C VAL A 46 0.28 -1.94 0.49
N GLY A 47 1.35 -1.18 0.77
CA GLY A 47 1.68 -0.79 2.16
C GLY A 47 0.62 0.11 2.83
N HIS A 48 -0.17 0.87 2.05
CA HIS A 48 -1.29 1.67 2.54
C HIS A 48 -2.61 0.89 2.54
N PHE A 49 -2.68 -0.19 1.77
CA PHE A 49 -3.90 -0.91 1.50
C PHE A 49 -4.55 -1.48 2.76
N MET A 50 -3.76 -2.01 3.67
CA MET A 50 -4.27 -2.54 4.94
C MET A 50 -4.94 -1.45 5.80
N ALA A 51 -4.37 -0.24 5.83
CA ALA A 51 -4.97 0.90 6.53
C ALA A 51 -6.32 1.29 5.90
N LEU A 52 -6.42 1.28 4.56
CA LEU A 52 -7.68 1.54 3.86
C LEU A 52 -8.72 0.44 4.12
N CYS A 53 -8.32 -0.83 4.16
CA CYS A 53 -9.21 -1.94 4.52
C CYS A 53 -9.73 -1.81 5.96
N LEU A 54 -8.87 -1.41 6.91
CA LEU A 54 -9.29 -1.14 8.28
C LEU A 54 -10.29 0.02 8.34
N MET A 55 -9.99 1.14 7.68
CA MET A 55 -10.91 2.30 7.64
C MET A 55 -12.28 1.90 7.09
N LYS A 56 -12.31 1.18 5.97
CA LYS A 56 -13.55 0.68 5.37
C LYS A 56 -14.31 -0.24 6.32
N ARG A 57 -13.64 -1.17 6.98
CA ARG A 57 -14.23 -2.13 7.92
C ARG A 57 -14.88 -1.41 9.10
N LEU A 58 -14.19 -0.47 9.71
CA LEU A 58 -14.70 0.33 10.82
C LEU A 58 -15.83 1.26 10.38
N GLN A 59 -15.77 1.82 9.18
CA GLN A 59 -16.88 2.60 8.62
C GLN A 59 -18.13 1.74 8.42
N MET A 60 -18.00 0.52 7.90
CA MET A 60 -19.11 -0.43 7.76
C MET A 60 -19.73 -0.81 9.12
N ALA A 61 -18.95 -0.76 10.20
CA ALA A 61 -19.39 -0.98 11.57
C ALA A 61 -19.95 0.29 12.24
N GLY A 62 -20.19 1.36 11.48
CA GLY A 62 -20.82 2.60 11.97
C GLY A 62 -19.85 3.63 12.54
N ASN A 63 -18.54 3.36 12.57
CA ASN A 63 -17.54 4.32 13.04
C ASN A 63 -17.21 5.35 11.96
N LYS A 64 -16.73 6.52 12.37
CA LYS A 64 -16.47 7.64 11.47
C LYS A 64 -14.97 7.82 11.18
N PRO A 65 -14.49 7.44 9.99
CA PRO A 65 -13.09 7.63 9.61
C PRO A 65 -12.78 9.07 9.21
N ILE A 66 -11.58 9.51 9.56
CA ILE A 66 -10.95 10.73 9.04
C ILE A 66 -9.68 10.30 8.30
N ALA A 67 -9.65 10.46 6.99
CA ALA A 67 -8.45 10.31 6.20
C ALA A 67 -7.65 11.62 6.26
N LEU A 68 -6.53 11.61 7.01
CA LEU A 68 -5.64 12.76 7.11
C LEU A 68 -4.54 12.66 6.05
N ILE A 69 -4.54 13.57 5.09
CA ILE A 69 -3.44 13.68 4.13
C ILE A 69 -2.37 14.59 4.71
N GLY A 70 -1.15 14.07 4.80
CA GLY A 70 0.00 14.75 5.37
C GLY A 70 0.66 15.76 4.42
N GLY A 71 -0.08 16.74 3.85
CA GLY A 71 0.49 17.73 2.96
C GLY A 71 1.54 18.62 3.62
N GLY A 72 1.37 18.94 4.89
CA GLY A 72 2.36 19.66 5.70
C GLY A 72 3.49 18.77 6.19
N THR A 73 3.16 17.60 6.77
CA THR A 73 4.16 16.65 7.28
C THR A 73 5.05 16.06 6.19
N ALA A 74 4.56 15.89 4.96
CA ALA A 74 5.35 15.43 3.84
C ALA A 74 6.49 16.39 3.42
N MET A 75 6.39 17.67 3.79
CA MET A 75 7.48 18.65 3.57
C MET A 75 8.67 18.36 4.49
N ILE A 76 8.44 17.70 5.62
CA ILE A 76 9.46 17.35 6.63
C ILE A 76 9.94 15.92 6.41
N GLY A 77 9.00 14.97 6.34
CA GLY A 77 9.26 13.55 6.17
C GLY A 77 9.41 12.79 7.49
N ASP A 78 8.59 11.76 7.64
CA ASP A 78 8.58 10.87 8.81
C ASP A 78 9.89 10.09 8.94
N PRO A 79 10.62 10.20 10.06
CA PRO A 79 11.83 9.43 10.32
C PRO A 79 11.56 7.99 10.79
N SER A 80 10.32 7.66 11.20
CA SER A 80 9.98 6.37 11.80
C SER A 80 10.28 5.20 10.87
N GLY A 81 11.00 4.20 11.38
CA GLY A 81 11.36 3.01 10.61
C GLY A 81 12.27 3.26 9.40
N LYS A 82 13.01 4.37 9.40
CA LYS A 82 13.96 4.76 8.34
C LYS A 82 15.38 4.88 8.86
N THR A 83 16.32 4.55 8.00
CA THR A 83 17.77 4.72 8.28
C THR A 83 18.33 6.02 7.73
N ASP A 84 17.71 6.59 6.69
CA ASP A 84 18.18 7.77 6.00
C ASP A 84 17.09 8.85 5.91
N MET A 85 17.49 10.11 5.85
CA MET A 85 16.59 11.24 5.68
C MET A 85 15.84 11.14 4.34
N ARG A 86 14.54 11.48 4.35
CA ARG A 86 13.74 11.53 3.12
C ARG A 86 14.23 12.64 2.19
N LYS A 87 14.16 12.38 0.89
CA LYS A 87 14.37 13.43 -0.12
C LYS A 87 13.23 14.44 -0.04
N MET A 88 13.59 15.72 0.09
CA MET A 88 12.60 16.79 0.11
C MET A 88 11.88 16.91 -1.25
N MET A 89 10.56 17.01 -1.19
CA MET A 89 9.71 17.22 -2.37
C MET A 89 9.31 18.68 -2.48
N THR A 90 9.03 19.14 -3.70
CA THR A 90 8.47 20.48 -3.92
C THR A 90 7.01 20.54 -3.49
N LYS A 91 6.53 21.74 -3.18
CA LYS A 91 5.13 21.97 -2.79
C LYS A 91 4.15 21.56 -3.91
N GLU A 92 4.52 21.81 -5.16
CA GLU A 92 3.74 21.42 -6.33
C GLU A 92 3.60 19.90 -6.44
N THR A 93 4.70 19.17 -6.26
CA THR A 93 4.68 17.70 -6.25
C THR A 93 3.79 17.16 -5.12
N ILE A 94 3.89 17.73 -3.92
CA ILE A 94 3.05 17.32 -2.78
C ILE A 94 1.58 17.57 -3.09
N ASN A 95 1.22 18.75 -3.60
CA ASN A 95 -0.17 19.10 -3.93
C ASN A 95 -0.75 18.16 -5.01
N HIS A 96 0.04 17.83 -6.04
CA HIS A 96 -0.36 16.84 -7.04
C HIS A 96 -0.66 15.48 -6.40
N ASN A 97 0.25 14.98 -5.56
CA ASN A 97 0.08 13.70 -4.88
C ASN A 97 -1.13 13.69 -3.93
N VAL A 98 -1.42 14.81 -3.27
CA VAL A 98 -2.63 14.99 -2.44
C VAL A 98 -3.88 14.72 -3.24
N GLU A 99 -4.00 15.30 -4.44
CA GLU A 99 -5.19 15.10 -5.29
C GLU A 99 -5.29 13.65 -5.80
N CYS A 100 -4.15 13.02 -6.11
CA CYS A 100 -4.12 11.59 -6.45
C CYS A 100 -4.62 10.71 -5.30
N PHE A 101 -4.18 10.99 -4.07
CA PHE A 101 -4.61 10.24 -2.88
C PHE A 101 -6.10 10.40 -2.61
N LYS A 102 -6.63 11.63 -2.68
CA LYS A 102 -8.08 11.91 -2.54
C LYS A 102 -8.91 11.04 -3.48
N LYS A 103 -8.55 11.03 -4.78
CA LYS A 103 -9.25 10.23 -5.80
C LYS A 103 -9.20 8.73 -5.51
N GLN A 104 -8.05 8.22 -5.06
CA GLN A 104 -7.90 6.80 -4.78
C GLN A 104 -8.63 6.38 -3.49
N MET A 105 -8.55 7.17 -2.42
CA MET A 105 -9.23 6.89 -1.15
C MET A 105 -10.75 6.85 -1.30
N SER A 106 -11.32 7.68 -2.17
CA SER A 106 -12.77 7.72 -2.44
C SER A 106 -13.32 6.42 -3.05
N LYS A 107 -12.46 5.53 -3.55
CA LYS A 107 -12.86 4.18 -3.99
C LYS A 107 -13.10 3.22 -2.81
N PHE A 108 -12.51 3.49 -1.66
CA PHE A 108 -12.58 2.61 -0.48
C PHE A 108 -13.51 3.16 0.58
N ILE A 109 -13.49 4.47 0.79
CA ILE A 109 -14.16 5.17 1.89
C ILE A 109 -15.32 5.98 1.33
N ASP A 110 -16.48 5.86 1.93
CA ASP A 110 -17.65 6.68 1.60
C ASP A 110 -17.57 8.03 2.33
N PHE A 111 -17.26 9.08 1.61
CA PHE A 111 -17.18 10.45 2.12
C PHE A 111 -18.50 11.22 1.98
N SER A 112 -19.59 10.59 1.47
CA SER A 112 -20.88 11.24 1.33
C SER A 112 -21.51 11.53 2.69
N ASP A 113 -22.35 12.57 2.76
CA ASP A 113 -23.20 12.89 3.90
C ASP A 113 -22.47 12.96 5.26
N GLY A 114 -21.17 13.27 5.25
CA GLY A 114 -20.37 13.36 6.47
C GLY A 114 -20.08 12.01 7.15
N LYS A 115 -20.25 10.88 6.45
CA LYS A 115 -19.92 9.54 6.95
C LYS A 115 -18.43 9.34 7.17
N ALA A 116 -17.60 10.11 6.47
CA ALA A 116 -16.17 10.21 6.64
C ALA A 116 -15.70 11.62 6.36
N LEU A 117 -14.50 11.96 6.83
CA LEU A 117 -13.84 13.23 6.49
C LEU A 117 -12.53 12.95 5.77
N LEU A 118 -12.20 13.84 4.83
CA LEU A 118 -10.91 13.89 4.19
C LEU A 118 -10.33 15.29 4.43
N VAL A 119 -9.22 15.34 5.17
CA VAL A 119 -8.59 16.60 5.61
C VAL A 119 -7.12 16.60 5.26
N ASN A 120 -6.54 17.79 5.12
CA ASN A 120 -5.12 17.98 4.83
C ASN A 120 -4.47 18.75 5.99
N ASN A 121 -3.43 18.22 6.62
CA ASN A 121 -2.76 18.90 7.71
C ASN A 121 -2.00 20.16 7.27
N ALA A 122 -1.77 20.36 5.97
CA ALA A 122 -1.26 21.63 5.45
C ALA A 122 -2.18 22.82 5.80
N ASP A 123 -3.50 22.57 5.94
CA ASP A 123 -4.49 23.62 6.23
C ASP A 123 -4.29 24.29 7.59
N TRP A 124 -3.60 23.64 8.52
CA TRP A 124 -3.26 24.23 9.81
C TRP A 124 -1.76 24.27 10.10
N LEU A 125 -0.94 23.35 9.60
CA LEU A 125 0.50 23.33 9.90
C LEU A 125 1.25 24.46 9.21
N LEU A 126 0.82 24.87 8.00
CA LEU A 126 1.54 25.91 7.24
C LEU A 126 1.32 27.33 7.77
N ASP A 127 0.22 27.55 8.48
CA ASP A 127 -0.13 28.85 9.05
C ASP A 127 0.28 29.00 10.52
N LEU A 128 0.94 27.96 11.10
CA LEU A 128 1.39 28.03 12.49
C LEU A 128 2.52 29.05 12.68
N ASN A 129 2.33 29.95 13.63
CA ASN A 129 3.43 30.79 14.08
C ASN A 129 4.41 29.99 14.93
N TYR A 130 5.68 30.04 14.57
CA TYR A 130 6.73 29.24 15.24
C TYR A 130 6.84 29.54 16.75
N ILE A 131 6.75 30.83 17.12
CA ILE A 131 6.83 31.23 18.54
C ILE A 131 5.62 30.74 19.33
N ASP A 132 4.44 30.77 18.73
CA ASP A 132 3.23 30.31 19.40
C ASP A 132 3.28 28.78 19.60
N VAL A 133 3.78 28.03 18.63
CA VAL A 133 4.02 26.58 18.78
C VAL A 133 4.99 26.28 19.91
N LEU A 134 6.12 27.00 20.00
CA LEU A 134 7.09 26.83 21.08
C LEU A 134 6.49 27.16 22.46
N ARG A 135 5.64 28.16 22.55
CA ARG A 135 5.03 28.58 23.82
C ARG A 135 3.87 27.70 24.26
N GLU A 136 3.03 27.26 23.30
CA GLU A 136 1.78 26.55 23.63
C GLU A 136 1.89 25.04 23.54
N VAL A 137 2.74 24.52 22.67
CA VAL A 137 2.92 23.09 22.43
C VAL A 137 4.22 22.59 23.06
N GLY A 138 5.30 23.35 22.89
CA GLY A 138 6.64 22.99 23.35
C GLY A 138 6.71 22.55 24.83
N PRO A 139 6.07 23.23 25.81
CA PRO A 139 6.13 22.84 27.23
C PRO A 139 5.55 21.44 27.52
N HIS A 140 4.77 20.88 26.62
CA HIS A 140 4.17 19.56 26.79
C HIS A 140 5.10 18.42 26.33
N PHE A 141 6.21 18.73 25.66
CA PHE A 141 7.19 17.76 25.17
C PHE A 141 8.51 17.83 25.93
N SER A 142 8.95 16.71 26.47
CA SER A 142 10.29 16.59 27.09
C SER A 142 11.27 16.05 26.05
N VAL A 143 12.29 16.83 25.72
CA VAL A 143 13.36 16.41 24.79
C VAL A 143 13.99 15.09 25.22
N ASN A 144 14.29 14.94 26.54
CA ASN A 144 14.88 13.70 27.05
C ASN A 144 13.98 12.50 26.81
N ARG A 145 12.66 12.64 26.99
CA ARG A 145 11.70 11.56 26.72
C ARG A 145 11.57 11.29 25.22
N MET A 146 11.55 12.33 24.38
CA MET A 146 11.51 12.17 22.92
C MET A 146 12.72 11.41 22.40
N LEU A 147 13.93 11.71 22.88
CA LEU A 147 15.17 11.04 22.48
C LEU A 147 15.20 9.55 22.83
N THR A 148 14.41 9.10 23.81
CA THR A 148 14.28 7.66 24.13
C THR A 148 13.26 6.94 23.26
N ALA A 149 12.49 7.66 22.43
CA ALA A 149 11.46 7.09 21.59
C ALA A 149 12.05 6.19 20.50
N GLU A 150 11.38 5.05 20.25
CA GLU A 150 11.86 4.05 19.28
C GLU A 150 11.99 4.61 17.86
N CYS A 151 11.09 5.52 17.47
CA CYS A 151 11.12 6.17 16.15
C CYS A 151 12.41 6.96 15.87
N TYR A 152 13.15 7.38 16.90
CA TYR A 152 14.40 8.13 16.76
C TYR A 152 15.67 7.28 16.92
N LYS A 153 15.62 6.13 17.57
CA LYS A 153 16.82 5.32 17.90
C LYS A 153 17.71 5.05 16.68
N GLN A 154 17.12 4.54 15.61
CA GLN A 154 17.87 4.21 14.39
C GLN A 154 18.46 5.45 13.71
N ARG A 155 17.75 6.60 13.80
CA ARG A 155 18.23 7.85 13.23
C ARG A 155 19.34 8.51 14.06
N MET A 156 19.32 8.35 15.38
CA MET A 156 20.35 8.91 16.25
C MET A 156 21.74 8.35 15.94
N GLU A 157 21.83 7.07 15.55
CA GLU A 157 23.12 6.45 15.17
C GLU A 157 23.74 7.08 13.92
N ARG A 158 22.92 7.64 13.02
CA ARG A 158 23.34 8.25 11.75
C ARG A 158 23.20 9.77 11.68
N GLY A 159 22.74 10.36 12.78
CA GLY A 159 22.51 11.80 12.90
C GLY A 159 21.05 12.17 12.63
N LEU A 160 20.28 12.35 13.71
CA LEU A 160 18.91 12.87 13.68
C LEU A 160 18.95 14.39 13.50
N SER A 161 18.35 14.90 12.43
CA SER A 161 18.24 16.34 12.21
C SER A 161 17.16 16.97 13.09
N PHE A 162 17.29 18.26 13.39
CA PHE A 162 16.25 19.03 14.10
C PHE A 162 14.92 19.02 13.33
N LEU A 163 14.98 19.01 12.02
CA LEU A 163 13.82 18.90 11.15
C LEU A 163 13.03 17.61 11.46
N GLU A 164 13.69 16.46 11.39
CA GLU A 164 13.09 15.14 11.65
C GLU A 164 12.60 15.01 13.09
N PHE A 165 13.33 15.60 14.04
CA PHE A 165 12.97 15.59 15.46
C PHE A 165 11.63 16.26 15.73
N ASN A 166 11.25 17.29 14.93
CA ASN A 166 9.96 17.96 15.06
C ASN A 166 8.78 17.16 14.50
N TYR A 167 9.00 16.07 13.72
CA TYR A 167 7.92 15.34 13.13
C TYR A 167 6.91 14.79 14.17
N MET A 168 7.40 14.22 15.27
CA MET A 168 6.55 13.77 16.38
C MET A 168 5.64 14.87 16.93
N ILE A 169 6.17 16.10 17.06
CA ILE A 169 5.39 17.25 17.56
C ILE A 169 4.29 17.62 16.57
N MET A 170 4.59 17.60 15.26
CA MET A 170 3.62 17.90 14.21
C MET A 170 2.49 16.87 14.17
N GLN A 171 2.81 15.58 14.20
CA GLN A 171 1.80 14.51 14.22
C GLN A 171 0.97 14.54 15.52
N SER A 172 1.58 14.88 16.65
CA SER A 172 0.86 15.06 17.91
C SER A 172 -0.09 16.25 17.86
N TYR A 173 0.34 17.34 17.19
CA TYR A 173 -0.50 18.50 16.96
C TYR A 173 -1.67 18.21 16.01
N ASP A 174 -1.45 17.37 14.99
CA ASP A 174 -2.52 16.89 14.11
C ASP A 174 -3.62 16.20 14.93
N PHE A 175 -3.26 15.26 15.81
CA PHE A 175 -4.24 14.56 16.65
C PHE A 175 -4.99 15.54 17.57
N TYR A 176 -4.28 16.47 18.20
CA TYR A 176 -4.88 17.52 19.01
C TYR A 176 -5.89 18.36 18.22
N ARG A 177 -5.55 18.77 16.98
CA ARG A 177 -6.44 19.55 16.09
C ARG A 177 -7.67 18.71 15.70
N LEU A 178 -7.46 17.46 15.29
CA LEU A 178 -8.53 16.57 14.91
C LEU A 178 -9.48 16.26 16.09
N TYR A 179 -8.94 16.13 17.29
CA TYR A 179 -9.76 15.97 18.50
C TYR A 179 -10.61 17.23 18.74
N LYS A 180 -9.99 18.39 18.76
CA LYS A 180 -10.64 19.66 19.04
C LYS A 180 -11.69 20.04 17.99
N ASP A 181 -11.35 19.88 16.71
CA ASP A 181 -12.16 20.42 15.61
C ASP A 181 -13.22 19.42 15.12
N TYR A 182 -12.98 18.11 15.26
CA TYR A 182 -13.83 17.05 14.70
C TYR A 182 -14.24 15.97 15.71
N GLY A 183 -13.84 16.07 16.97
CA GLY A 183 -14.13 15.07 17.99
C GLY A 183 -13.40 13.74 17.78
N CYS A 184 -12.25 13.75 17.07
CA CYS A 184 -11.45 12.55 16.81
C CYS A 184 -10.88 11.98 18.10
N ASN A 185 -11.43 10.85 18.58
CA ASN A 185 -11.09 10.25 19.86
C ASN A 185 -10.15 9.05 19.78
N LEU A 186 -9.80 8.61 18.54
CA LEU A 186 -8.97 7.42 18.32
C LEU A 186 -8.02 7.64 17.13
N GLN A 187 -6.75 7.32 17.32
CA GLN A 187 -5.75 7.29 16.24
C GLN A 187 -5.35 5.85 15.89
N PHE A 188 -5.27 5.54 14.61
CA PHE A 188 -4.64 4.33 14.11
C PHE A 188 -3.37 4.65 13.33
N GLY A 189 -2.41 3.74 13.40
CA GLY A 189 -1.17 3.80 12.63
C GLY A 189 -0.48 2.45 12.56
N GLY A 190 0.57 2.32 11.75
CA GLY A 190 1.45 1.16 11.81
C GLY A 190 2.18 1.08 13.15
N ASP A 191 2.70 -0.09 13.49
CA ASP A 191 3.38 -0.29 14.78
C ASP A 191 4.64 0.59 14.93
N ASP A 192 5.25 1.00 13.83
CA ASP A 192 6.35 1.96 13.77
C ASP A 192 5.92 3.40 14.16
N GLN A 193 4.63 3.69 14.24
CA GLN A 193 4.07 5.00 14.61
C GLN A 193 3.74 5.15 16.11
N TRP A 194 3.89 4.09 16.89
CA TRP A 194 3.46 4.06 18.30
C TRP A 194 3.91 5.27 19.10
N SER A 195 5.21 5.61 19.05
CA SER A 195 5.76 6.74 19.80
C SER A 195 5.14 8.08 19.39
N ASN A 196 4.89 8.30 18.09
CA ASN A 196 4.27 9.52 17.59
C ASN A 196 2.81 9.61 18.07
N MET A 197 2.09 8.48 18.05
CA MET A 197 0.69 8.39 18.48
C MET A 197 0.55 8.71 19.99
N LEU A 198 1.43 8.17 20.82
CA LEU A 198 1.46 8.49 22.25
C LEU A 198 1.76 9.97 22.53
N GLY A 199 2.53 10.63 21.69
CA GLY A 199 2.74 12.07 21.76
C GLY A 199 1.43 12.85 21.60
N GLY A 200 0.56 12.41 20.70
CA GLY A 200 -0.75 13.01 20.46
C GLY A 200 -1.72 12.80 21.63
N THR A 201 -1.85 11.57 22.13
CA THR A 201 -2.71 11.29 23.29
C THR A 201 -2.29 12.10 24.51
N GLU A 202 -0.97 12.21 24.75
CA GLU A 202 -0.43 12.98 25.87
C GLU A 202 -0.65 14.49 25.70
N LEU A 203 -0.53 15.02 24.48
CA LEU A 203 -0.80 16.44 24.20
C LEU A 203 -2.25 16.79 24.46
N ILE A 204 -3.21 15.95 24.02
CA ILE A 204 -4.64 16.13 24.27
C ILE A 204 -4.90 16.12 25.78
N ARG A 205 -4.38 15.15 26.49
CA ARG A 205 -4.54 15.04 27.95
C ARG A 205 -3.99 16.28 28.69
N ARG A 206 -2.83 16.78 28.29
CA ARG A 206 -2.21 17.95 28.97
C ARG A 206 -2.84 19.28 28.63
N LYS A 207 -3.31 19.46 27.39
CA LYS A 207 -3.89 20.74 26.95
C LYS A 207 -5.39 20.84 27.23
N LEU A 208 -6.14 19.73 27.12
CA LEU A 208 -7.59 19.73 27.22
C LEU A 208 -8.12 19.08 28.52
N GLY A 209 -7.28 18.28 29.20
CA GLY A 209 -7.74 17.47 30.32
C GLY A 209 -8.63 16.30 29.88
N GLU A 210 -8.60 15.95 28.61
CA GLU A 210 -9.42 14.94 27.98
C GLU A 210 -8.59 13.71 27.59
N ASP A 211 -9.25 12.56 27.43
CA ASP A 211 -8.61 11.34 27.03
C ASP A 211 -8.87 11.00 25.56
N ALA A 212 -7.82 10.71 24.82
CA ALA A 212 -7.89 10.11 23.50
C ALA A 212 -7.09 8.81 23.47
N SER A 213 -7.45 7.91 22.58
CA SER A 213 -6.87 6.57 22.50
C SER A 213 -6.06 6.37 21.22
N ALA A 214 -5.15 5.41 21.24
CA ALA A 214 -4.36 5.02 20.10
C ALA A 214 -4.27 3.49 19.99
N MET A 215 -4.31 2.99 18.75
CA MET A 215 -4.17 1.57 18.44
C MET A 215 -3.28 1.40 17.22
N THR A 216 -2.25 0.56 17.30
CA THR A 216 -1.44 0.21 16.14
C THR A 216 -1.96 -1.01 15.43
N ILE A 217 -1.74 -1.02 14.11
CA ILE A 217 -2.06 -2.12 13.22
C ILE A 217 -0.81 -2.95 12.99
N THR A 218 -0.97 -4.27 13.05
CA THR A 218 0.10 -5.20 12.70
C THR A 218 0.62 -4.91 11.31
N LEU A 219 1.94 -4.82 11.15
CA LEU A 219 2.54 -4.59 9.84
C LEU A 219 2.32 -5.79 8.92
N LEU A 220 2.00 -5.53 7.66
CA LEU A 220 1.85 -6.57 6.64
C LEU A 220 3.24 -7.04 6.19
N LEU A 221 3.75 -8.07 6.88
CA LEU A 221 5.02 -8.70 6.58
C LEU A 221 4.79 -10.05 5.90
N ASN A 222 5.68 -10.45 4.99
CA ASN A 222 5.69 -11.82 4.48
C ASN A 222 6.32 -12.79 5.49
N SER A 223 6.32 -14.08 5.18
CA SER A 223 6.91 -15.15 6.00
C SER A 223 8.40 -15.00 6.29
N GLU A 224 9.12 -14.20 5.48
CA GLU A 224 10.53 -13.83 5.71
C GLU A 224 10.71 -12.59 6.58
N GLY A 225 9.63 -11.98 7.10
CA GLY A 225 9.66 -10.75 7.89
C GLY A 225 9.85 -9.46 7.08
N LYS A 226 9.72 -9.50 5.76
CA LYS A 226 9.84 -8.33 4.87
C LYS A 226 8.48 -7.68 4.66
N LYS A 227 8.44 -6.33 4.62
CA LYS A 227 7.22 -5.57 4.30
C LYS A 227 6.70 -5.97 2.91
N MET A 228 5.43 -6.40 2.83
CA MET A 228 4.76 -6.74 1.57
C MET A 228 4.48 -5.50 0.72
N GLY A 229 4.20 -5.71 -0.58
CA GLY A 229 3.93 -4.63 -1.52
C GLY A 229 5.16 -4.01 -2.16
N LYS A 230 6.34 -4.59 -1.92
CA LYS A 230 7.57 -4.25 -2.65
C LYS A 230 8.04 -5.47 -3.45
N THR A 231 8.32 -5.26 -4.71
CA THR A 231 8.92 -6.25 -5.62
C THR A 231 10.31 -5.79 -6.02
N VAL A 232 11.06 -6.62 -6.75
CA VAL A 232 12.33 -6.22 -7.37
C VAL A 232 12.13 -5.03 -8.33
N SER A 233 10.92 -4.91 -8.91
CA SER A 233 10.54 -3.83 -9.85
C SER A 233 10.03 -2.56 -9.14
N GLY A 234 9.91 -2.55 -7.81
CA GLY A 234 9.41 -1.41 -7.04
C GLY A 234 8.15 -1.71 -6.23
N ALA A 235 7.36 -0.68 -5.94
CA ALA A 235 6.11 -0.82 -5.20
C ALA A 235 5.00 -1.40 -6.08
N VAL A 236 4.09 -2.18 -5.48
CA VAL A 236 2.82 -2.59 -6.09
C VAL A 236 1.80 -1.50 -5.79
N TRP A 237 1.42 -0.77 -6.83
CA TRP A 237 0.57 0.41 -6.75
C TRP A 237 -0.91 0.06 -6.81
N LEU A 238 -1.75 0.90 -6.23
CA LEU A 238 -3.22 0.80 -6.34
C LEU A 238 -3.75 1.53 -7.59
N ASP A 239 -2.91 2.29 -8.28
CA ASP A 239 -3.22 2.92 -9.56
C ASP A 239 -3.03 1.92 -10.69
N ALA A 240 -4.08 1.74 -11.53
CA ALA A 240 -4.07 0.83 -12.67
C ALA A 240 -3.06 1.23 -13.77
N GLU A 241 -2.71 2.53 -13.86
CA GLU A 241 -1.71 3.00 -14.83
C GLU A 241 -0.27 2.66 -14.40
N LYS A 242 -0.05 2.36 -13.12
CA LYS A 242 1.27 2.02 -12.54
C LYS A 242 1.47 0.53 -12.31
N THR A 243 0.42 -0.14 -11.89
CA THR A 243 0.34 -1.59 -11.74
C THR A 243 -1.01 -2.00 -12.30
N SER A 244 -1.01 -2.63 -13.45
CA SER A 244 -2.26 -3.04 -14.10
C SER A 244 -3.07 -3.99 -13.20
N PRO A 245 -4.41 -4.08 -13.36
CA PRO A 245 -5.23 -5.02 -12.61
C PRO A 245 -4.73 -6.46 -12.71
N PHE A 246 -4.22 -6.86 -13.88
CA PHE A 246 -3.63 -8.18 -14.07
C PHE A 246 -2.33 -8.38 -13.25
N GLU A 247 -1.40 -7.41 -13.26
CA GLU A 247 -0.18 -7.48 -12.45
C GLU A 247 -0.49 -7.47 -10.95
N PHE A 248 -1.48 -6.67 -10.53
CA PHE A 248 -1.98 -6.64 -9.15
C PHE A 248 -2.56 -7.98 -8.74
N TYR A 249 -3.39 -8.60 -9.60
CA TYR A 249 -3.92 -9.95 -9.41
C TYR A 249 -2.79 -10.99 -9.31
N GLN A 250 -1.83 -10.94 -10.23
CA GLN A 250 -0.69 -11.87 -10.23
C GLN A 250 0.20 -11.72 -8.99
N TYR A 251 0.36 -10.51 -8.47
CA TYR A 251 1.09 -10.30 -7.23
C TYR A 251 0.47 -11.12 -6.08
N TRP A 252 -0.84 -11.03 -5.89
CA TRP A 252 -1.56 -11.74 -4.85
C TRP A 252 -1.69 -13.24 -5.12
N ARG A 253 -1.88 -13.62 -6.37
CA ARG A 253 -1.93 -15.02 -6.81
C ARG A 253 -0.61 -15.77 -6.55
N ASN A 254 0.49 -15.06 -6.45
CA ASN A 254 1.84 -15.58 -6.29
C ASN A 254 2.46 -15.31 -4.89
N VAL A 255 1.66 -14.96 -3.88
CA VAL A 255 2.15 -14.91 -2.48
C VAL A 255 2.58 -16.29 -2.02
N ASP A 256 3.50 -16.33 -1.06
CA ASP A 256 3.96 -17.60 -0.50
C ASP A 256 2.82 -18.32 0.22
N ASP A 257 2.86 -19.65 0.20
CA ASP A 257 1.82 -20.52 0.78
C ASP A 257 1.54 -20.17 2.25
N ALA A 258 2.58 -19.88 3.02
CA ALA A 258 2.50 -19.50 4.42
C ALA A 258 1.81 -18.14 4.68
N ASP A 259 1.71 -17.29 3.66
CA ASP A 259 1.15 -15.93 3.80
C ASP A 259 -0.32 -15.84 3.37
N VAL A 260 -0.85 -16.85 2.67
CA VAL A 260 -2.18 -16.80 2.03
C VAL A 260 -3.27 -16.54 3.05
N VAL A 261 -3.36 -17.36 4.09
CA VAL A 261 -4.42 -17.28 5.12
C VAL A 261 -4.34 -15.96 5.89
N LYS A 262 -3.12 -15.55 6.23
CA LYS A 262 -2.88 -14.26 6.88
C LYS A 262 -3.37 -13.09 6.02
N CYS A 263 -3.05 -13.08 4.72
CA CYS A 263 -3.53 -12.06 3.79
C CYS A 263 -5.05 -12.08 3.64
N LEU A 264 -5.67 -13.27 3.56
CA LEU A 264 -7.13 -13.41 3.54
C LEU A 264 -7.77 -12.79 4.78
N LYS A 265 -7.26 -13.11 6.00
CA LYS A 265 -7.78 -12.56 7.25
C LYS A 265 -7.65 -11.04 7.33
N MET A 266 -6.47 -10.52 7.01
CA MET A 266 -6.16 -9.09 7.22
C MET A 266 -6.76 -8.17 6.16
N LEU A 267 -6.82 -8.60 4.89
CA LEU A 267 -7.08 -7.71 3.76
C LEU A 267 -8.45 -7.92 3.12
N THR A 268 -9.06 -9.11 3.23
CA THR A 268 -10.37 -9.36 2.61
C THR A 268 -11.54 -9.10 3.55
N PHE A 269 -12.74 -9.00 2.98
CA PHE A 269 -14.00 -8.88 3.72
C PHE A 269 -14.77 -10.20 3.79
N LEU A 270 -14.12 -11.32 3.45
CA LEU A 270 -14.70 -12.65 3.57
C LEU A 270 -15.00 -12.99 5.04
N PRO A 271 -16.09 -13.73 5.32
CA PRO A 271 -16.37 -14.26 6.66
C PRO A 271 -15.20 -15.08 7.21
N LEU A 272 -14.89 -14.92 8.49
CA LEU A 272 -13.78 -15.67 9.11
C LEU A 272 -14.01 -17.19 9.06
N GLU A 273 -15.25 -17.64 9.18
CA GLU A 273 -15.62 -19.07 9.08
C GLU A 273 -15.29 -19.67 7.70
N GLU A 274 -15.30 -18.86 6.64
CA GLU A 274 -14.88 -19.31 5.31
C GLU A 274 -13.35 -19.41 5.22
N ILE A 275 -12.66 -18.41 5.80
CA ILE A 275 -11.18 -18.40 5.80
C ILE A 275 -10.63 -19.53 6.67
N GLU A 276 -11.26 -19.83 7.81
CA GLU A 276 -10.87 -20.96 8.70
C GLU A 276 -10.95 -22.30 7.99
N LYS A 277 -11.92 -22.52 7.09
CA LYS A 277 -11.97 -23.73 6.25
C LYS A 277 -10.76 -23.80 5.32
N MET A 278 -10.25 -22.66 4.85
CA MET A 278 -9.09 -22.60 3.95
C MET A 278 -7.76 -22.84 4.68
N GLU A 279 -7.70 -22.71 6.01
CA GLU A 279 -6.49 -23.00 6.80
C GLU A 279 -6.02 -24.46 6.68
N GLN A 280 -6.95 -25.38 6.41
CA GLN A 280 -6.65 -26.81 6.24
C GLN A 280 -6.22 -27.16 4.81
N TRP A 281 -6.31 -26.23 3.86
CA TRP A 281 -6.06 -26.50 2.47
C TRP A 281 -4.57 -26.59 2.17
N GLN A 282 -4.22 -27.57 1.35
CA GLN A 282 -2.85 -27.83 0.91
C GLN A 282 -2.78 -28.07 -0.60
N GLY A 283 -1.62 -27.90 -1.20
CA GLY A 283 -1.36 -28.18 -2.60
C GLY A 283 -2.35 -27.49 -3.56
N ARG A 284 -3.16 -28.27 -4.27
CA ARG A 284 -4.12 -27.71 -5.26
C ARG A 284 -5.23 -26.87 -4.62
N GLU A 285 -5.66 -27.21 -3.42
CA GLU A 285 -6.70 -26.44 -2.72
C GLU A 285 -6.15 -25.10 -2.26
N LEU A 286 -4.92 -25.04 -1.77
CA LEU A 286 -4.27 -23.78 -1.40
C LEU A 286 -4.13 -22.85 -2.63
N ASN A 287 -3.95 -23.42 -3.83
CA ASN A 287 -3.99 -22.62 -5.06
C ASN A 287 -5.35 -21.97 -5.30
N LYS A 288 -6.46 -22.60 -4.91
CA LYS A 288 -7.79 -21.98 -4.95
C LYS A 288 -7.88 -20.82 -3.95
N ALA A 289 -7.34 -21.00 -2.73
CA ALA A 289 -7.29 -19.90 -1.76
C ALA A 289 -6.50 -18.69 -2.28
N LYS A 290 -5.39 -18.90 -2.99
CA LYS A 290 -4.64 -17.83 -3.68
C LYS A 290 -5.45 -17.16 -4.78
N GLU A 291 -6.26 -17.90 -5.54
CA GLU A 291 -7.17 -17.33 -6.53
C GLU A 291 -8.25 -16.46 -5.88
N ILE A 292 -8.85 -16.94 -4.78
CA ILE A 292 -9.84 -16.19 -4.01
C ILE A 292 -9.20 -14.89 -3.47
N LEU A 293 -8.02 -14.98 -2.85
CA LEU A 293 -7.29 -13.81 -2.36
C LEU A 293 -7.05 -12.78 -3.48
N ALA A 294 -6.50 -13.23 -4.60
CA ALA A 294 -6.19 -12.35 -5.72
C ALA A 294 -7.45 -11.71 -6.31
N TYR A 295 -8.53 -12.49 -6.46
CA TYR A 295 -9.81 -11.99 -6.96
C TYR A 295 -10.41 -10.92 -6.03
N GLU A 296 -10.56 -11.24 -4.74
CA GLU A 296 -11.16 -10.33 -3.74
C GLU A 296 -10.40 -9.01 -3.64
N LEU A 297 -9.06 -9.05 -3.61
CA LEU A 297 -8.26 -7.84 -3.51
C LEU A 297 -8.26 -7.03 -4.81
N THR A 298 -8.25 -7.68 -5.97
CA THR A 298 -8.36 -6.99 -7.26
C THR A 298 -9.74 -6.37 -7.44
N LYS A 299 -10.80 -7.07 -7.06
CA LYS A 299 -12.18 -6.55 -7.04
C LYS A 299 -12.30 -5.31 -6.15
N LEU A 300 -11.68 -5.33 -4.97
CA LEU A 300 -11.73 -4.22 -4.03
C LEU A 300 -11.03 -2.95 -4.56
N VAL A 301 -9.93 -3.10 -5.30
CA VAL A 301 -9.10 -1.98 -5.79
C VAL A 301 -9.53 -1.50 -7.18
N HIS A 302 -9.80 -2.43 -8.09
CA HIS A 302 -10.01 -2.15 -9.51
C HIS A 302 -11.45 -2.41 -10.00
N GLY A 303 -12.29 -3.01 -9.16
CA GLY A 303 -13.66 -3.37 -9.50
C GLY A 303 -13.80 -4.81 -9.96
N GLU A 304 -15.06 -5.28 -10.00
CA GLU A 304 -15.40 -6.68 -10.27
C GLU A 304 -15.04 -7.10 -11.71
N GLU A 305 -15.35 -6.26 -12.67
CA GLU A 305 -15.07 -6.52 -14.09
C GLU A 305 -13.57 -6.75 -14.36
N GLU A 306 -12.71 -5.89 -13.80
CA GLU A 306 -11.25 -6.03 -13.93
C GLU A 306 -10.70 -7.25 -13.18
N ALA A 307 -11.30 -7.60 -12.03
CA ALA A 307 -10.93 -8.82 -11.31
C ALA A 307 -11.28 -10.09 -12.09
N GLU A 308 -12.45 -10.13 -12.73
CA GLU A 308 -12.86 -11.24 -13.61
C GLU A 308 -11.95 -11.39 -14.82
N LYS A 309 -11.65 -10.28 -15.52
CA LYS A 309 -10.70 -10.28 -16.64
C LYS A 309 -9.33 -10.80 -16.21
N ALA A 310 -8.80 -10.30 -15.11
CA ALA A 310 -7.51 -10.72 -14.59
C ALA A 310 -7.50 -12.20 -14.19
N GLN A 311 -8.58 -12.70 -13.59
CA GLN A 311 -8.72 -14.11 -13.22
C GLN A 311 -8.76 -15.01 -14.45
N ILE A 312 -9.56 -14.66 -15.47
CA ILE A 312 -9.66 -15.42 -16.73
C ILE A 312 -8.29 -15.47 -17.42
N ALA A 313 -7.65 -14.30 -17.55
CA ALA A 313 -6.31 -14.22 -18.14
C ALA A 313 -5.29 -15.08 -17.38
N SER A 314 -5.32 -15.04 -16.04
CA SER A 314 -4.45 -15.86 -15.21
C SER A 314 -4.68 -17.36 -15.42
N ARG A 315 -5.93 -17.81 -15.44
CA ARG A 315 -6.27 -19.23 -15.66
C ARG A 315 -5.82 -19.73 -17.04
N ASN A 316 -6.02 -18.93 -18.08
CA ASN A 316 -5.61 -19.27 -19.44
C ASN A 316 -4.08 -19.45 -19.56
N LEU A 317 -3.31 -18.59 -18.88
CA LEU A 317 -1.84 -18.74 -18.80
C LEU A 317 -1.36 -20.07 -18.20
N PHE A 318 -2.11 -20.61 -17.23
CA PHE A 318 -1.74 -21.87 -16.57
C PHE A 318 -2.31 -23.10 -17.23
N ALA A 319 -3.37 -22.97 -18.03
CA ALA A 319 -4.02 -24.09 -18.72
C ALA A 319 -3.33 -24.47 -20.06
N GLY A 320 -2.31 -23.72 -20.50
CA GLY A 320 -1.65 -23.94 -21.80
C GLY A 320 -2.53 -23.57 -22.99
N GLY A 321 -3.67 -22.93 -22.76
CA GLY A 321 -4.52 -22.31 -23.76
C GLY A 321 -4.05 -20.89 -24.04
N GLY A 322 -4.24 -20.43 -25.26
CA GLY A 322 -3.86 -19.09 -25.69
C GLY A 322 -4.36 -17.99 -24.74
N VAL A 323 -3.65 -16.90 -24.71
CA VAL A 323 -3.85 -15.81 -23.76
C VAL A 323 -5.03 -14.94 -24.21
N THR A 324 -6.20 -15.17 -23.65
CA THR A 324 -7.35 -14.24 -23.77
C THR A 324 -7.55 -13.50 -22.45
N GLY A 325 -7.14 -12.23 -22.39
CA GLY A 325 -7.29 -11.37 -21.20
C GLY A 325 -6.34 -10.17 -21.23
N ASP A 326 -6.58 -9.17 -20.39
CA ASP A 326 -5.82 -7.92 -20.31
C ASP A 326 -4.41 -8.14 -19.70
N ILE A 327 -3.53 -8.81 -20.45
CA ILE A 327 -2.09 -8.74 -20.18
C ILE A 327 -1.60 -7.37 -20.63
N PRO A 328 -0.71 -6.72 -19.86
CA PRO A 328 -0.06 -5.51 -20.32
C PRO A 328 0.45 -5.70 -21.75
N THR A 329 -0.06 -4.89 -22.67
CA THR A 329 0.21 -5.05 -24.10
C THR A 329 0.89 -3.80 -24.64
N THR A 330 1.94 -3.99 -25.41
CA THR A 330 2.57 -2.94 -26.22
C THR A 330 2.31 -3.25 -27.69
N THR A 331 1.80 -2.27 -28.42
CA THR A 331 1.56 -2.39 -29.85
C THR A 331 2.66 -1.67 -30.63
N TYR A 332 3.22 -2.34 -31.63
CA TYR A 332 4.16 -1.78 -32.58
C TYR A 332 3.52 -1.68 -33.96
N ALA A 333 3.96 -0.73 -34.75
CA ALA A 333 3.67 -0.77 -36.19
C ALA A 333 4.23 -2.07 -36.78
N LYS A 334 3.43 -2.76 -37.60
CA LYS A 334 3.84 -4.05 -38.19
C LYS A 334 5.18 -3.96 -38.91
N ALA A 335 5.42 -2.87 -39.65
CA ALA A 335 6.69 -2.64 -40.36
C ALA A 335 7.90 -2.61 -39.42
N ASP A 336 7.76 -1.95 -38.23
CA ASP A 336 8.85 -1.84 -37.26
C ASP A 336 9.17 -3.19 -36.62
N LEU A 337 8.16 -4.06 -36.48
CA LEU A 337 8.36 -5.40 -35.93
C LEU A 337 8.94 -6.35 -37.02
N ASP A 338 8.53 -6.23 -38.26
CA ASP A 338 9.01 -7.06 -39.36
C ASP A 338 10.51 -6.77 -39.70
N GLU A 339 11.00 -5.56 -39.39
CA GLU A 339 12.44 -5.25 -39.42
C GLU A 339 13.23 -5.99 -38.33
N GLY A 340 12.57 -6.57 -37.34
CA GLY A 340 13.16 -7.32 -36.24
C GLY A 340 13.51 -6.44 -35.03
N LYS A 341 12.97 -6.76 -33.87
CA LYS A 341 13.32 -6.14 -32.59
C LYS A 341 14.14 -7.10 -31.72
N ASP A 342 15.30 -6.66 -31.23
CA ASP A 342 16.09 -7.48 -30.31
C ASP A 342 15.41 -7.61 -28.95
N ILE A 343 15.61 -8.73 -28.27
CA ILE A 343 14.97 -9.03 -26.97
C ILE A 343 15.25 -7.97 -25.90
N LEU A 344 16.44 -7.32 -25.93
CA LEU A 344 16.76 -6.30 -24.94
C LEU A 344 15.92 -5.03 -25.14
N THR A 345 15.66 -4.66 -26.39
CA THR A 345 14.77 -3.56 -26.75
C THR A 345 13.34 -3.88 -26.30
N LEU A 346 12.85 -5.08 -26.65
CA LEU A 346 11.49 -5.49 -26.24
C LEU A 346 11.29 -5.47 -24.72
N LEU A 347 12.30 -5.93 -23.95
CA LEU A 347 12.23 -5.91 -22.47
C LEU A 347 12.22 -4.49 -21.89
N VAL A 348 12.89 -3.54 -22.52
CA VAL A 348 12.91 -2.14 -22.07
C VAL A 348 11.62 -1.43 -22.45
N ASP A 349 11.18 -1.56 -23.69
CA ASP A 349 9.97 -0.90 -24.20
C ASP A 349 8.71 -1.39 -23.48
N THR A 350 8.66 -2.68 -23.11
CA THR A 350 7.59 -3.28 -22.31
C THR A 350 7.72 -2.98 -20.80
N LYS A 351 8.72 -2.21 -20.37
CA LYS A 351 9.04 -1.94 -18.96
C LYS A 351 9.32 -3.19 -18.12
N LEU A 352 9.51 -4.34 -18.74
CA LEU A 352 9.96 -5.55 -18.04
C LEU A 352 11.39 -5.42 -17.51
N ALA A 353 12.18 -4.53 -18.10
CA ALA A 353 13.50 -4.12 -17.59
C ALA A 353 13.62 -2.60 -17.62
N ALA A 354 14.25 -2.02 -16.58
CA ALA A 354 14.44 -0.58 -16.48
C ALA A 354 15.54 -0.05 -17.41
N SER A 355 16.42 -0.95 -17.94
CA SER A 355 17.51 -0.60 -18.83
C SER A 355 17.98 -1.80 -19.65
N ARG A 356 18.68 -1.53 -20.78
CA ARG A 356 19.32 -2.58 -21.58
C ARG A 356 20.34 -3.41 -20.79
N GLY A 357 20.99 -2.81 -19.78
CA GLY A 357 21.91 -3.51 -18.89
C GLY A 357 21.21 -4.52 -17.98
N GLU A 358 20.03 -4.18 -17.44
CA GLU A 358 19.19 -5.10 -16.70
C GLU A 358 18.65 -6.20 -17.62
N ALA A 359 18.10 -5.83 -18.77
CA ALA A 359 17.60 -6.77 -19.77
C ALA A 359 18.64 -7.84 -20.12
N ARG A 360 19.89 -7.43 -20.38
CA ARG A 360 21.01 -8.34 -20.66
C ARG A 360 21.25 -9.34 -19.54
N ARG A 361 21.30 -8.88 -18.29
CA ARG A 361 21.46 -9.76 -17.12
C ARG A 361 20.32 -10.77 -16.99
N LEU A 362 19.08 -10.32 -17.19
CA LEU A 362 17.90 -11.19 -17.14
C LEU A 362 17.96 -12.31 -18.18
N VAL A 363 18.33 -12.00 -19.42
CA VAL A 363 18.48 -13.01 -20.49
C VAL A 363 19.60 -13.97 -20.16
N GLN A 364 20.79 -13.48 -19.76
CA GLN A 364 21.95 -14.31 -19.42
C GLN A 364 21.70 -15.25 -18.22
N GLN A 365 20.88 -14.83 -17.27
CA GLN A 365 20.46 -15.65 -16.13
C GLN A 365 19.32 -16.63 -16.47
N GLY A 366 18.86 -16.67 -17.73
CA GLY A 366 17.77 -17.55 -18.17
C GLY A 366 16.41 -17.16 -17.58
N GLY A 367 16.26 -15.90 -17.19
CA GLY A 367 15.04 -15.34 -16.59
C GLY A 367 13.99 -14.86 -17.60
N VAL A 368 14.23 -15.04 -18.91
CA VAL A 368 13.34 -14.56 -19.98
C VAL A 368 12.90 -15.72 -20.87
N SER A 369 11.61 -15.77 -21.17
CA SER A 369 11.07 -16.64 -22.23
C SER A 369 10.09 -15.86 -23.12
N VAL A 370 9.99 -16.27 -24.38
CA VAL A 370 9.02 -15.75 -25.36
C VAL A 370 8.22 -16.93 -25.89
N ASN A 371 6.89 -16.80 -25.88
CA ASN A 371 5.95 -17.88 -26.24
C ASN A 371 6.23 -19.22 -25.56
N GLY A 372 6.69 -19.17 -24.30
CA GLY A 372 7.05 -20.36 -23.51
C GLY A 372 8.48 -20.86 -23.70
N GLU A 373 9.19 -20.44 -24.73
CA GLU A 373 10.56 -20.85 -25.00
C GLU A 373 11.59 -19.92 -24.32
N LYS A 374 12.59 -20.48 -23.64
CA LYS A 374 13.67 -19.69 -23.03
C LYS A 374 14.51 -18.97 -24.09
N VAL A 375 14.73 -17.67 -23.87
CA VAL A 375 15.65 -16.88 -24.68
C VAL A 375 17.05 -16.95 -24.07
N ALA A 376 17.98 -17.59 -24.78
CA ALA A 376 19.36 -17.74 -24.32
C ALA A 376 20.32 -16.69 -24.92
N ALA A 377 20.02 -16.16 -26.11
CA ALA A 377 20.87 -15.21 -26.83
C ALA A 377 20.37 -13.76 -26.60
N ILE A 378 21.28 -12.87 -26.22
CA ILE A 378 20.98 -11.44 -25.95
C ILE A 378 20.74 -10.62 -27.23
N ASP A 379 21.13 -11.16 -28.38
CA ASP A 379 20.96 -10.59 -29.71
C ASP A 379 19.83 -11.25 -30.51
N LYS A 380 19.05 -12.14 -29.87
CA LYS A 380 17.88 -12.74 -30.53
C LYS A 380 16.86 -11.67 -30.88
N THR A 381 16.51 -11.59 -32.15
CA THR A 381 15.48 -10.71 -32.70
C THR A 381 14.19 -11.47 -32.88
N PHE A 382 13.09 -10.73 -32.81
CA PHE A 382 11.73 -11.22 -33.01
C PHE A 382 11.01 -10.36 -34.05
N THR A 383 10.22 -11.00 -34.88
CA THR A 383 9.37 -10.39 -35.91
C THR A 383 7.94 -10.87 -35.73
N THR A 384 7.03 -10.48 -36.60
CA THR A 384 5.67 -11.00 -36.63
C THR A 384 5.60 -12.50 -37.01
N ALA A 385 6.68 -13.06 -37.56
CA ALA A 385 6.76 -14.49 -37.89
C ALA A 385 6.80 -15.41 -36.64
N GLU A 386 7.25 -14.89 -35.51
CA GLU A 386 7.25 -15.63 -34.24
C GLU A 386 5.98 -15.40 -33.41
N PHE A 387 4.95 -14.78 -33.95
CA PHE A 387 3.67 -14.60 -33.26
C PHE A 387 3.03 -15.96 -32.94
N ASN A 388 2.42 -16.05 -31.79
CA ASN A 388 1.62 -17.20 -31.38
C ASN A 388 0.27 -17.24 -32.10
N GLU A 389 -0.56 -18.23 -31.78
CA GLU A 389 -1.91 -18.40 -32.36
C GLU A 389 -2.85 -17.18 -32.16
N GLU A 390 -2.52 -16.28 -31.24
CA GLU A 390 -3.26 -15.05 -30.92
C GLU A 390 -2.67 -13.81 -31.63
N ALA A 391 -1.82 -13.99 -32.61
CA ALA A 391 -1.11 -12.94 -33.33
C ALA A 391 -0.35 -11.99 -32.38
N ALA A 392 0.42 -12.55 -31.44
CA ALA A 392 1.20 -11.82 -30.44
C ALA A 392 2.47 -12.55 -30.02
N LEU A 393 3.45 -11.82 -29.50
CA LEU A 393 4.57 -12.37 -28.71
C LEU A 393 4.24 -12.25 -27.23
N LEU A 394 4.24 -13.36 -26.49
CA LEU A 394 4.10 -13.37 -25.05
C LEU A 394 5.48 -13.44 -24.40
N ILE A 395 5.93 -12.32 -23.84
CA ILE A 395 7.20 -12.25 -23.10
C ILE A 395 6.92 -12.54 -21.62
N LYS A 396 7.75 -13.41 -21.02
CA LYS A 396 7.73 -13.72 -19.59
C LYS A 396 9.08 -13.38 -18.98
N LYS A 397 9.06 -12.60 -17.87
CA LYS A 397 10.21 -12.29 -17.02
C LYS A 397 10.09 -13.06 -15.70
N GLY A 398 11.05 -13.95 -15.42
CA GLY A 398 11.04 -14.76 -14.20
C GLY A 398 9.81 -15.68 -14.10
N LYS A 399 9.28 -15.86 -12.88
CA LYS A 399 8.11 -16.72 -12.65
C LYS A 399 6.77 -16.00 -12.76
N LYS A 400 6.74 -14.67 -12.69
CA LYS A 400 5.56 -13.92 -12.27
C LYS A 400 5.13 -12.76 -13.20
N SER A 401 6.00 -12.26 -14.07
CA SER A 401 5.71 -11.09 -14.91
C SER A 401 5.55 -11.49 -16.37
N TYR A 402 4.47 -10.99 -16.99
CA TYR A 402 4.14 -11.25 -18.39
C TYR A 402 3.85 -9.94 -19.10
N HIS A 403 4.17 -9.87 -20.40
CA HIS A 403 3.82 -8.75 -21.28
C HIS A 403 3.55 -9.27 -22.68
N GLN A 404 2.55 -8.72 -23.34
CA GLN A 404 2.17 -9.10 -24.71
C GLN A 404 2.62 -8.01 -25.67
N ILE A 405 3.14 -8.42 -26.83
CA ILE A 405 3.43 -7.53 -27.95
C ILE A 405 2.52 -7.89 -29.10
N LYS A 406 1.82 -6.90 -29.64
CA LYS A 406 0.99 -6.99 -30.83
C LYS A 406 1.53 -6.09 -31.93
N ALA A 407 1.12 -6.37 -33.17
CA ALA A 407 1.35 -5.51 -34.33
C ALA A 407 0.01 -4.89 -34.78
N ASP A 408 0.06 -3.60 -35.15
CA ASP A 408 -1.05 -2.90 -35.82
C ASP A 408 -1.03 -3.17 -37.32
#